data_002b02e9fe43a1aa1434a6ff8ddc86e8
#
_entry.id   002b02e9fe43a1aa1434a6ff8ddc86e8
#
_cell.length_a   1.000
_cell.length_b   1.000
_cell.length_c   1.000
_cell.angle_alpha   90.00
_cell.angle_beta   90.00
_cell.angle_gamma   90.00
#
_symmetry.space_group_name_H-M   'P 1'
#
loop_
_entity.id
_entity.type
_entity.pdbx_description
1 polymer ?
#
loop_
_entity_poly.entity_id
_entity_poly.type
_entity_poly.pdbx_seq_one_letter_code
_entity_poly.pdbx_strand_id
1 'polypeptide(L)'
;MSTFNSADIAAFNGGVWVFCEQRQGTMMPTSFELISEGRKLADELGTKLYGILLGHNIEGIAKELGGYGADGVYVCDHPLLENYTTDGYTKVICDTVMEYKPEVMLIGATNIGRDLGPRCAARLHTGLCADCTHLDIDVPKYKQFLRESSTLAPAMIDGIPEEDRNLKMTRPAFGGPSSAPASVPPWPLCAPA
;
A
#
# COMPACT_ATOMS: atom_id res chain seq x y z
N MET A 1 -18.30 6.90 -15.88
CA MET A 1 -17.57 6.55 -14.66
C MET A 1 -17.98 5.12 -14.33
N SER A 2 -17.07 4.15 -14.47
CA SER A 2 -17.36 2.80 -13.99
C SER A 2 -17.36 2.86 -12.46
N THR A 3 -18.50 2.58 -11.85
CA THR A 3 -18.58 2.40 -10.41
C THR A 3 -17.79 1.14 -10.06
N PHE A 4 -16.75 1.30 -9.22
CA PHE A 4 -16.04 0.19 -8.64
C PHE A 4 -17.03 -0.70 -7.88
N ASN A 5 -17.09 -1.97 -8.22
CA ASN A 5 -17.90 -2.94 -7.49
C ASN A 5 -16.97 -3.83 -6.66
N SER A 6 -17.09 -3.76 -5.34
CA SER A 6 -16.34 -4.61 -4.41
C SER A 6 -16.57 -6.13 -4.63
N ALA A 7 -17.57 -6.52 -5.42
CA ALA A 7 -17.76 -7.91 -5.82
C ALA A 7 -16.70 -8.45 -6.81
N ASP A 8 -15.89 -7.57 -7.43
CA ASP A 8 -14.85 -7.98 -8.38
C ASP A 8 -13.47 -8.19 -7.72
N ILE A 9 -13.44 -8.54 -6.44
CA ILE A 9 -12.24 -8.78 -5.64
C ILE A 9 -11.24 -9.72 -6.35
N ALA A 10 -11.76 -10.81 -6.89
CA ALA A 10 -10.94 -11.80 -7.61
C ALA A 10 -10.26 -11.25 -8.87
N ALA A 11 -10.69 -10.09 -9.37
CA ALA A 11 -10.05 -9.44 -10.51
C ALA A 11 -8.78 -8.66 -10.15
N PHE A 12 -8.55 -8.43 -8.84
CA PHE A 12 -7.39 -7.69 -8.34
C PHE A 12 -6.28 -8.65 -7.95
N ASN A 13 -5.43 -8.97 -8.90
CA ASN A 13 -4.30 -9.90 -8.78
C ASN A 13 -3.00 -9.31 -9.35
N GLY A 14 -2.94 -7.99 -9.49
CA GLY A 14 -1.81 -7.25 -10.06
C GLY A 14 -0.64 -7.04 -9.09
N GLY A 15 -0.61 -7.77 -7.97
CA GLY A 15 0.48 -7.78 -7.01
C GLY A 15 0.47 -6.64 -6.00
N VAL A 16 1.58 -6.51 -5.27
CA VAL A 16 1.79 -5.45 -4.28
C VAL A 16 2.43 -4.26 -4.97
N TRP A 17 1.88 -3.07 -4.73
CA TRP A 17 2.39 -1.83 -5.29
C TRP A 17 2.84 -0.86 -4.21
N VAL A 18 3.87 -0.08 -4.54
CA VAL A 18 4.41 0.97 -3.68
C VAL A 18 4.44 2.29 -4.47
N PHE A 19 3.82 3.32 -3.92
CA PHE A 19 4.03 4.67 -4.42
C PHE A 19 5.43 5.14 -4.04
N CYS A 20 6.29 5.31 -5.04
CA CYS A 20 7.67 5.74 -4.88
C CYS A 20 7.74 7.26 -4.96
N GLU A 21 7.81 7.91 -3.80
CA GLU A 21 7.93 9.37 -3.73
C GLU A 21 9.32 9.79 -4.18
N GLN A 22 9.36 10.76 -5.06
CA GLN A 22 10.58 11.47 -5.49
C GLN A 22 10.37 12.98 -5.35
N ARG A 23 11.44 13.72 -5.19
CA ARG A 23 11.44 15.19 -5.20
C ARG A 23 12.58 15.68 -6.09
N GLN A 24 12.23 16.42 -7.13
CA GLN A 24 13.20 17.01 -8.07
C GLN A 24 14.20 15.98 -8.63
N GLY A 25 13.72 14.79 -9.01
CA GLY A 25 14.56 13.74 -9.55
C GLY A 25 15.39 12.95 -8.53
N THR A 26 15.13 13.14 -7.23
CA THR A 26 15.77 12.38 -6.15
C THR A 26 14.75 11.49 -5.44
N MET A 27 15.03 10.18 -5.38
CA MET A 27 14.18 9.23 -4.67
C MET A 27 14.21 9.51 -3.16
N MET A 28 13.04 9.51 -2.53
CA MET A 28 12.94 9.67 -1.08
C MET A 28 13.28 8.36 -0.35
N PRO A 29 14.00 8.41 0.78
CA PRO A 29 14.35 7.20 1.56
C PRO A 29 13.17 6.33 1.90
N THR A 30 12.03 6.92 2.22
CA THR A 30 10.77 6.22 2.51
C THR A 30 10.35 5.28 1.38
N SER A 31 10.65 5.60 0.12
CA SER A 31 10.34 4.73 -1.03
C SER A 31 11.09 3.40 -0.95
N PHE A 32 12.36 3.42 -0.54
CA PHE A 32 13.17 2.21 -0.40
C PHE A 32 12.72 1.35 0.79
N GLU A 33 12.33 1.99 1.89
CA GLU A 33 11.76 1.30 3.05
C GLU A 33 10.46 0.59 2.68
N LEU A 34 9.56 1.29 1.96
CA LEU A 34 8.30 0.73 1.51
C LEU A 34 8.48 -0.40 0.48
N ILE A 35 9.45 -0.30 -0.43
CA ILE A 35 9.77 -1.41 -1.36
C ILE A 35 10.24 -2.63 -0.57
N SER A 36 11.08 -2.44 0.45
CA SER A 36 11.56 -3.53 1.29
C SER A 36 10.43 -4.20 2.09
N GLU A 37 9.48 -3.41 2.61
CA GLU A 37 8.30 -3.94 3.29
C GLU A 37 7.32 -4.60 2.31
N GLY A 38 7.07 -3.96 1.17
CA GLY A 38 6.26 -4.51 0.09
C GLY A 38 6.78 -5.85 -0.43
N ARG A 39 8.12 -6.08 -0.43
CA ARG A 39 8.71 -7.37 -0.80
C ARG A 39 8.27 -8.50 0.13
N LYS A 40 8.25 -8.25 1.44
CA LYS A 40 7.79 -9.23 2.41
C LYS A 40 6.33 -9.61 2.16
N LEU A 41 5.47 -8.61 1.96
CA LEU A 41 4.06 -8.82 1.68
C LEU A 41 3.84 -9.57 0.34
N ALA A 42 4.60 -9.22 -0.69
CA ALA A 42 4.52 -9.87 -1.99
C ALA A 42 4.98 -11.33 -1.92
N ASP A 43 6.00 -11.64 -1.12
CA ASP A 43 6.47 -13.00 -0.89
C ASP A 43 5.43 -13.83 -0.12
N GLU A 44 4.76 -13.26 0.87
CA GLU A 44 3.67 -13.92 1.62
C GLU A 44 2.43 -14.18 0.73
N LEU A 45 2.13 -13.28 -0.19
CA LEU A 45 1.06 -13.47 -1.18
C LEU A 45 1.45 -14.41 -2.32
N GLY A 46 2.74 -14.64 -2.54
CA GLY A 46 3.24 -15.37 -3.71
C GLY A 46 3.07 -14.58 -5.01
N THR A 47 3.18 -13.26 -4.95
CA THR A 47 2.95 -12.34 -6.08
C THR A 47 4.16 -11.44 -6.33
N LYS A 48 4.04 -10.55 -7.31
CA LYS A 48 5.09 -9.59 -7.67
C LYS A 48 4.95 -8.27 -6.93
N LEU A 49 6.10 -7.58 -6.79
CA LEU A 49 6.19 -6.23 -6.23
C LEU A 49 6.49 -5.21 -7.31
N TYR A 50 5.68 -4.18 -7.40
CA TYR A 50 5.87 -3.08 -8.34
C TYR A 50 5.97 -1.73 -7.63
N GLY A 51 6.91 -0.89 -8.10
CA GLY A 51 6.88 0.54 -7.80
C GLY A 51 5.98 1.30 -8.78
N ILE A 52 5.34 2.38 -8.33
CA ILE A 52 4.76 3.39 -9.21
C ILE A 52 5.45 4.73 -8.96
N LEU A 53 6.07 5.29 -9.99
CA LEU A 53 6.91 6.49 -9.94
C LEU A 53 6.36 7.53 -10.91
N LEU A 54 6.07 8.72 -10.38
CA LEU A 54 5.52 9.84 -11.13
C LEU A 54 6.48 11.03 -11.09
N GLY A 55 6.60 11.73 -12.21
CA GLY A 55 7.43 12.94 -12.28
C GLY A 55 7.73 13.39 -13.69
N HIS A 56 8.84 14.11 -13.85
CA HIS A 56 9.36 14.52 -15.14
C HIS A 56 10.88 14.28 -15.19
N ASN A 57 11.37 13.68 -16.28
CA ASN A 57 12.75 13.24 -16.45
C ASN A 57 13.22 12.25 -15.36
N ILE A 58 12.39 11.28 -15.00
CA ILE A 58 12.61 10.38 -13.86
C ILE A 58 12.98 8.94 -14.22
N GLU A 59 13.08 8.58 -15.51
CA GLU A 59 13.41 7.22 -15.93
C GLU A 59 14.75 6.70 -15.35
N GLY A 60 15.70 7.62 -15.15
CA GLY A 60 17.02 7.27 -14.62
C GLY A 60 16.98 6.73 -13.19
N ILE A 61 16.12 7.27 -12.35
CA ILE A 61 16.02 6.90 -10.93
C ILE A 61 15.17 5.64 -10.69
N ALA A 62 14.34 5.26 -11.65
CA ALA A 62 13.47 4.08 -11.52
C ALA A 62 14.29 2.78 -11.34
N LYS A 63 15.48 2.70 -11.92
CA LYS A 63 16.36 1.54 -11.84
C LYS A 63 16.88 1.25 -10.42
N GLU A 64 16.95 2.27 -9.58
CA GLU A 64 17.42 2.13 -8.21
C GLU A 64 16.48 1.21 -7.39
N LEU A 65 15.18 1.25 -7.67
CA LEU A 65 14.16 0.46 -6.96
C LEU A 65 14.34 -1.05 -7.15
N GLY A 66 14.88 -1.49 -8.30
CA GLY A 66 15.18 -2.90 -8.55
C GLY A 66 16.22 -3.48 -7.57
N GLY A 67 17.18 -2.66 -7.13
CA GLY A 67 18.17 -3.05 -6.12
C GLY A 67 17.60 -3.32 -4.72
N TYR A 68 16.40 -2.82 -4.45
CA TYR A 68 15.71 -2.98 -3.17
C TYR A 68 14.60 -4.05 -3.19
N GLY A 69 14.42 -4.74 -4.31
CA GLY A 69 13.53 -5.89 -4.43
C GLY A 69 12.27 -5.69 -5.26
N ALA A 70 12.13 -4.56 -5.97
CA ALA A 70 11.02 -4.38 -6.91
C ALA A 70 11.23 -5.26 -8.16
N ASP A 71 10.19 -6.00 -8.55
CA ASP A 71 10.18 -6.79 -9.79
C ASP A 71 9.99 -5.93 -11.04
N GLY A 72 9.42 -4.74 -10.88
CA GLY A 72 9.22 -3.77 -11.93
C GLY A 72 8.78 -2.41 -11.40
N VAL A 73 8.81 -1.40 -12.26
CA VAL A 73 8.39 -0.04 -11.92
C VAL A 73 7.52 0.51 -13.04
N TYR A 74 6.32 0.95 -12.72
CA TYR A 74 5.49 1.75 -13.59
C TYR A 74 5.95 3.22 -13.52
N VAL A 75 6.52 3.71 -14.60
CA VAL A 75 7.02 5.08 -14.68
C VAL A 75 6.04 5.92 -15.48
N CYS A 76 5.53 6.98 -14.87
CA CYS A 76 4.74 7.98 -15.55
C CYS A 76 5.55 9.28 -15.63
N ASP A 77 6.24 9.49 -16.75
CA ASP A 77 7.09 10.65 -17.02
C ASP A 77 6.33 11.66 -17.89
N HIS A 78 5.99 12.80 -17.31
CA HIS A 78 5.27 13.85 -18.04
C HIS A 78 5.55 15.23 -17.44
N PRO A 79 5.73 16.30 -18.23
CA PRO A 79 6.00 17.65 -17.72
C PRO A 79 4.97 18.16 -16.69
N LEU A 80 3.72 17.81 -16.79
CA LEU A 80 2.68 18.19 -15.83
C LEU A 80 2.84 17.50 -14.45
N LEU A 81 3.69 16.49 -14.35
CA LEU A 81 4.01 15.77 -13.11
C LEU A 81 5.35 16.20 -12.48
N GLU A 82 6.01 17.21 -13.05
CA GLU A 82 7.28 17.74 -12.51
C GLU A 82 7.12 18.17 -11.06
N ASN A 83 6.04 18.89 -10.78
CA ASN A 83 5.69 19.31 -9.43
C ASN A 83 4.47 18.53 -8.95
N TYR A 84 4.49 18.14 -7.67
CA TYR A 84 3.35 17.46 -7.08
C TYR A 84 2.10 18.34 -7.11
N THR A 85 1.04 17.77 -7.65
CA THR A 85 -0.32 18.30 -7.54
C THR A 85 -1.24 17.15 -7.17
N THR A 86 -2.10 17.37 -6.17
CA THR A 86 -3.01 16.31 -5.67
C THR A 86 -3.86 15.72 -6.79
N ASP A 87 -4.46 16.54 -7.62
CA ASP A 87 -5.37 16.07 -8.68
C ASP A 87 -4.65 15.35 -9.82
N GLY A 88 -3.47 15.83 -10.23
CA GLY A 88 -2.66 15.21 -11.27
C GLY A 88 -2.18 13.82 -10.86
N TYR A 89 -1.56 13.73 -9.70
CA TYR A 89 -1.06 12.47 -9.17
C TYR A 89 -2.18 11.48 -8.86
N THR A 90 -3.27 11.94 -8.23
CA THR A 90 -4.45 11.09 -7.98
C THR A 90 -5.04 10.52 -9.27
N LYS A 91 -5.13 11.36 -10.33
CA LYS A 91 -5.64 10.88 -11.61
C LYS A 91 -4.80 9.76 -12.18
N VAL A 92 -3.48 9.96 -12.28
CA VAL A 92 -2.56 8.96 -12.85
C VAL A 92 -2.59 7.67 -12.03
N ILE A 93 -2.44 7.76 -10.70
CA ILE A 93 -2.46 6.57 -9.84
C ILE A 93 -3.78 5.81 -9.97
N CYS A 94 -4.91 6.50 -9.87
CA CYS A 94 -6.21 5.82 -9.94
C CYS A 94 -6.46 5.18 -11.31
N ASP A 95 -6.08 5.84 -12.40
CA ASP A 95 -6.24 5.28 -13.74
C ASP A 95 -5.36 4.02 -13.91
N THR A 96 -4.10 4.08 -13.45
CA THR A 96 -3.17 2.94 -13.50
C THR A 96 -3.64 1.79 -12.61
N VAL A 97 -4.13 2.10 -11.40
CA VAL A 97 -4.71 1.11 -10.48
C VAL A 97 -5.92 0.40 -11.11
N MET A 98 -6.80 1.13 -11.77
CA MET A 98 -7.97 0.54 -12.43
C MET A 98 -7.61 -0.34 -13.63
N GLU A 99 -6.48 -0.06 -14.29
CA GLU A 99 -5.99 -0.84 -15.43
C GLU A 99 -5.29 -2.13 -14.98
N TYR A 100 -4.37 -2.04 -14.02
CA TYR A 100 -3.51 -3.15 -13.62
C TYR A 100 -3.94 -3.88 -12.35
N LYS A 101 -4.89 -3.34 -11.60
CA LYS A 101 -5.59 -3.95 -10.47
C LYS A 101 -4.66 -4.60 -9.42
N PRO A 102 -3.78 -3.84 -8.74
CA PRO A 102 -2.96 -4.37 -7.65
C PRO A 102 -3.80 -4.92 -6.50
N GLU A 103 -3.27 -5.88 -5.74
CA GLU A 103 -3.93 -6.41 -4.54
C GLU A 103 -3.75 -5.50 -3.32
N VAL A 104 -2.59 -4.87 -3.23
CA VAL A 104 -2.21 -3.98 -2.13
C VAL A 104 -1.49 -2.77 -2.71
N MET A 105 -1.72 -1.60 -2.16
CA MET A 105 -0.94 -0.40 -2.48
C MET A 105 -0.44 0.27 -1.20
N LEU A 106 0.87 0.47 -1.11
CA LEU A 106 1.54 1.16 -0.02
C LEU A 106 1.86 2.60 -0.44
N ILE A 107 1.57 3.55 0.43
CA ILE A 107 1.89 4.98 0.25
C ILE A 107 2.55 5.46 1.54
N GLY A 108 3.73 6.07 1.46
CA GLY A 108 4.44 6.57 2.64
C GLY A 108 3.66 7.65 3.40
N ALA A 109 3.74 7.66 4.72
CA ALA A 109 3.07 8.66 5.57
C ALA A 109 3.79 10.02 5.57
N THR A 110 4.32 10.43 4.44
CA THR A 110 4.90 11.75 4.20
C THR A 110 3.81 12.82 4.05
N ASN A 111 4.18 14.08 3.97
CA ASN A 111 3.21 15.16 3.70
C ASN A 111 2.45 14.94 2.38
N ILE A 112 3.16 14.46 1.33
CA ILE A 112 2.54 14.13 0.04
C ILE A 112 1.63 12.91 0.18
N GLY A 113 2.09 11.85 0.82
CA GLY A 113 1.30 10.64 0.96
C GLY A 113 0.05 10.81 1.82
N ARG A 114 0.11 11.66 2.86
CA ARG A 114 -1.06 12.02 3.71
C ARG A 114 -2.12 12.82 2.96
N ASP A 115 -1.74 13.54 1.91
CA ASP A 115 -2.66 14.22 0.99
C ASP A 115 -3.17 13.28 -0.11
N LEU A 116 -2.26 12.53 -0.74
CA LEU A 116 -2.53 11.69 -1.89
C LEU A 116 -3.35 10.43 -1.54
N GLY A 117 -3.00 9.74 -0.46
CA GLY A 117 -3.63 8.47 -0.06
C GLY A 117 -5.15 8.58 0.12
N PRO A 118 -5.67 9.51 0.93
CA PRO A 118 -7.11 9.70 1.11
C PRO A 118 -7.84 10.08 -0.18
N ARG A 119 -7.20 10.85 -1.06
CA ARG A 119 -7.77 11.22 -2.37
C ARG A 119 -7.89 10.03 -3.30
N CYS A 120 -6.84 9.20 -3.36
CA CYS A 120 -6.89 7.95 -4.13
C CYS A 120 -7.96 7.00 -3.57
N ALA A 121 -8.00 6.80 -2.25
CA ALA A 121 -8.98 5.94 -1.60
C ALA A 121 -10.42 6.38 -1.88
N ALA A 122 -10.71 7.68 -1.75
CA ALA A 122 -12.03 8.24 -2.04
C ALA A 122 -12.42 8.06 -3.53
N ARG A 123 -11.49 8.26 -4.46
CA ARG A 123 -11.74 8.13 -5.89
C ARG A 123 -11.92 6.67 -6.34
N LEU A 124 -11.21 5.75 -5.70
CA LEU A 124 -11.29 4.31 -5.96
C LEU A 124 -12.40 3.63 -5.15
N HIS A 125 -13.08 4.36 -4.25
CA HIS A 125 -14.06 3.82 -3.31
C HIS A 125 -13.52 2.65 -2.49
N THR A 126 -12.27 2.76 -2.01
CA THR A 126 -11.58 1.75 -1.21
C THR A 126 -11.29 2.24 0.20
N GLY A 127 -10.95 1.31 1.10
CA GLY A 127 -10.50 1.65 2.44
C GLY A 127 -9.07 2.17 2.47
N LEU A 128 -8.77 3.01 3.46
CA LEU A 128 -7.44 3.48 3.78
C LEU A 128 -7.16 3.28 5.27
N CYS A 129 -6.03 2.65 5.59
CA CYS A 129 -5.49 2.67 6.94
C CYS A 129 -4.28 3.59 6.96
N ALA A 130 -4.36 4.68 7.71
CA ALA A 130 -3.28 5.63 7.88
C ALA A 130 -2.43 5.29 9.10
N ASP A 131 -1.14 5.67 9.05
CA ASP A 131 -0.18 5.54 10.15
C ASP A 131 -0.02 4.09 10.66
N CYS A 132 0.02 3.14 9.72
CA CYS A 132 0.24 1.74 10.05
C CYS A 132 1.67 1.54 10.56
N THR A 133 1.80 0.79 11.66
CA THR A 133 3.09 0.45 12.29
C THR A 133 3.45 -1.02 12.09
N HIS A 134 2.49 -1.85 11.69
CA HIS A 134 2.70 -3.26 11.42
C HIS A 134 1.76 -3.75 10.33
N LEU A 135 2.28 -4.57 9.42
CA LEU A 135 1.59 -5.13 8.27
C LEU A 135 1.86 -6.63 8.19
N ASP A 136 0.79 -7.43 8.08
CA ASP A 136 0.88 -8.88 7.89
C ASP A 136 -0.18 -9.37 6.91
N ILE A 137 0.15 -10.43 6.19
CA ILE A 137 -0.81 -11.22 5.41
C ILE A 137 -0.94 -12.61 6.05
N ASP A 138 0.16 -13.18 6.50
CA ASP A 138 0.22 -14.47 7.17
C ASP A 138 -0.54 -14.45 8.50
N VAL A 139 -1.60 -15.26 8.61
CA VAL A 139 -2.44 -15.30 9.82
C VAL A 139 -1.71 -15.84 11.05
N PRO A 140 -0.92 -16.92 10.98
CA PRO A 140 -0.10 -17.39 12.10
C PRO A 140 0.81 -16.32 12.68
N LYS A 141 1.55 -15.58 11.84
CA LYS A 141 2.42 -14.48 12.27
C LYS A 141 1.61 -13.36 12.92
N TYR A 142 0.50 -12.97 12.30
CA TYR A 142 -0.37 -11.95 12.86
C TYR A 142 -0.97 -12.33 14.21
N LYS A 143 -1.43 -13.59 14.39
CA LYS A 143 -1.91 -14.11 15.68
C LYS A 143 -0.81 -14.06 16.74
N GLN A 144 0.42 -14.42 16.38
CA GLN A 144 1.56 -14.31 17.30
C GLN A 144 1.81 -12.85 17.70
N PHE A 145 1.89 -11.94 16.73
CA PHE A 145 2.05 -10.52 16.98
C PHE A 145 0.95 -9.97 17.91
N LEU A 146 -0.32 -10.35 17.69
CA LEU A 146 -1.42 -9.94 18.55
C LEU A 146 -1.31 -10.46 19.98
N ARG A 147 -0.82 -11.68 20.19
CA ARG A 147 -0.61 -12.24 21.54
C ARG A 147 0.48 -11.49 22.30
N GLU A 148 1.50 -11.01 21.60
CA GLU A 148 2.64 -10.30 22.19
C GLU A 148 2.38 -8.81 22.41
N SER A 149 1.58 -8.17 21.54
CA SER A 149 1.46 -6.71 21.48
C SER A 149 0.06 -6.16 21.76
N SER A 150 -0.97 -7.00 21.85
CA SER A 150 -2.35 -6.52 22.04
C SER A 150 -2.94 -6.96 23.38
N THR A 151 -4.00 -6.24 23.79
CA THR A 151 -4.82 -6.59 24.98
C THR A 151 -6.07 -7.40 24.62
N LEU A 152 -6.14 -7.93 23.40
CA LEU A 152 -7.27 -8.73 22.93
C LEU A 152 -7.37 -10.05 23.70
N ALA A 153 -8.60 -10.47 23.97
CA ALA A 153 -8.83 -11.77 24.59
C ALA A 153 -8.36 -12.90 23.64
N PRO A 154 -7.67 -13.94 24.17
CA PRO A 154 -7.17 -15.05 23.34
C PRO A 154 -8.21 -15.66 22.41
N ALA A 155 -9.45 -15.80 22.85
CA ALA A 155 -10.56 -16.34 22.04
C ALA A 155 -10.86 -15.48 20.79
N MET A 156 -10.62 -14.16 20.84
CA MET A 156 -10.81 -13.28 19.69
C MET A 156 -9.66 -13.46 18.69
N ILE A 157 -8.44 -13.66 19.17
CA ILE A 157 -7.28 -13.90 18.32
C ILE A 157 -7.39 -15.27 17.64
N ASP A 158 -7.79 -16.29 18.38
CA ASP A 158 -7.95 -17.65 17.85
C ASP A 158 -9.10 -17.74 16.85
N GLY A 159 -10.12 -16.89 16.98
CA GLY A 159 -11.26 -16.80 16.07
C GLY A 159 -10.94 -16.20 14.69
N ILE A 160 -9.73 -15.67 14.45
CA ILE A 160 -9.34 -15.17 13.13
C ILE A 160 -9.19 -16.37 12.18
N PRO A 161 -9.90 -16.37 11.02
CA PRO A 161 -9.83 -17.48 10.06
C PRO A 161 -8.41 -17.66 9.51
N GLU A 162 -7.92 -18.90 9.45
CA GLU A 162 -6.56 -19.19 8.96
C GLU A 162 -6.41 -18.99 7.44
N GLU A 163 -7.51 -19.05 6.71
CA GLU A 163 -7.56 -18.89 5.25
C GLU A 163 -7.64 -17.42 4.82
N ASP A 164 -7.68 -16.49 5.78
CA ASP A 164 -7.80 -15.06 5.48
C ASP A 164 -6.50 -14.50 4.89
N ARG A 165 -6.53 -14.16 3.60
CA ARG A 165 -5.43 -13.57 2.84
C ARG A 165 -5.49 -12.04 2.78
N ASN A 166 -6.40 -11.41 3.50
CA ASN A 166 -6.48 -9.95 3.53
C ASN A 166 -5.28 -9.36 4.28
N LEU A 167 -4.86 -8.16 3.87
CA LEU A 167 -3.82 -7.42 4.57
C LEU A 167 -4.32 -7.02 5.98
N LYS A 168 -3.60 -7.44 7.00
CA LYS A 168 -3.81 -7.04 8.39
C LYS A 168 -2.96 -5.82 8.70
N MET A 169 -3.58 -4.76 9.15
CA MET A 169 -2.93 -3.48 9.41
C MET A 169 -3.11 -3.09 10.87
N THR A 170 -2.01 -2.82 11.54
CA THR A 170 -2.02 -2.32 12.92
C THR A 170 -1.58 -0.87 12.95
N ARG A 171 -2.30 -0.05 13.68
CA ARG A 171 -1.97 1.36 13.91
C ARG A 171 -2.09 1.74 15.38
N PRO A 172 -1.35 2.74 15.88
CA PRO A 172 -1.54 3.26 17.22
C PRO A 172 -2.92 3.92 17.36
N ALA A 173 -3.60 3.69 18.48
CA ALA A 173 -4.80 4.42 18.85
C ALA A 173 -4.77 4.70 20.36
N PHE A 174 -5.07 5.94 20.77
CA PHE A 174 -5.24 6.43 22.14
C PHE A 174 -4.54 5.59 23.24
N GLY A 175 -3.19 5.60 23.25
CA GLY A 175 -2.40 5.02 24.34
C GLY A 175 -2.06 3.53 24.23
N GLY A 176 -2.35 2.87 23.14
CA GLY A 176 -1.96 1.47 22.87
C GLY A 176 -2.08 1.09 21.41
N PRO A 177 -1.46 -0.03 20.98
CA PRO A 177 -1.69 -0.57 19.65
C PRO A 177 -3.15 -1.03 19.54
N SER A 178 -3.93 -0.37 18.70
CA SER A 178 -5.26 -0.81 18.30
C SER A 178 -5.12 -1.67 17.06
N SER A 179 -5.18 -2.97 17.25
CA SER A 179 -5.37 -3.91 16.14
C SER A 179 -6.87 -3.99 15.84
N ALA A 180 -7.32 -3.29 14.84
CA ALA A 180 -8.56 -3.64 14.20
C ALA A 180 -8.22 -4.66 13.10
N PRO A 181 -8.78 -5.88 13.09
CA PRO A 181 -8.88 -6.63 11.87
C PRO A 181 -9.75 -5.75 10.96
N ALA A 182 -9.10 -5.05 10.06
CA ALA A 182 -9.84 -4.35 9.05
C ALA A 182 -10.42 -5.42 8.12
N SER A 183 -11.68 -5.76 8.33
CA SER A 183 -12.55 -6.17 7.23
C SER A 183 -12.73 -4.95 6.32
N VAL A 184 -11.62 -4.42 5.83
CA VAL A 184 -11.59 -3.41 4.80
C VAL A 184 -11.86 -4.18 3.51
N PRO A 185 -12.75 -3.70 2.65
CA PRO A 185 -12.90 -4.28 1.32
C PRO A 185 -11.52 -4.43 0.68
N PRO A 186 -11.32 -5.33 -0.26
CA PRO A 186 -10.07 -5.98 -0.66
C PRO A 186 -8.96 -5.09 -1.25
N TRP A 187 -8.97 -3.82 -0.90
CA TRP A 187 -8.00 -2.80 -1.30
C TRP A 187 -7.58 -1.97 -0.11
N PRO A 188 -6.60 -2.40 0.67
CA PRO A 188 -6.02 -1.50 1.63
C PRO A 188 -4.99 -0.60 0.95
N LEU A 189 -5.31 0.67 0.83
CA LEU A 189 -4.30 1.71 0.80
C LEU A 189 -3.74 1.78 2.23
N CYS A 190 -2.47 1.45 2.40
CA CYS A 190 -1.77 1.60 3.67
C CYS A 190 -0.79 2.77 3.57
N ALA A 191 -0.83 3.67 4.54
CA ALA A 191 0.19 4.69 4.74
C ALA A 191 0.94 4.35 6.04
N PRO A 192 2.03 3.55 5.98
CA PRO A 192 2.86 3.30 7.16
C PRO A 192 3.48 4.61 7.65
N ALA A 193 3.61 4.70 8.97
CA ALA A 193 4.11 5.88 9.68
C ALA A 193 5.61 6.07 9.47
#